data_9d8252fe9de2e17fa3108806cbb452e6
#
_entry.id   9d8252fe9de2e17fa3108806cbb452e6
#
_cell.length_a   1.000
_cell.length_b   1.000
_cell.length_c   1.000
_cell.angle_alpha   90.00
_cell.angle_beta   90.00
_cell.angle_gamma   90.00
#
_symmetry.space_group_name_H-M   'P 1'
#
loop_
_entity.id
_entity.type
_entity.pdbx_description
1 polymer ?
#
loop_
_entity_poly.entity_id
_entity_poly.type
_entity_poly.pdbx_seq_one_letter_code
_entity_poly.pdbx_strand_id
1 'polypeptide(L)'
;MKPCQLKMRSADGKRYNTDVADTEQLLRIIQSIPSPKAEPFKLWLAQVGREHIEETIDPELTIERALETYLKKGYTREWINQRLQAIQVRKEMTDEWDARGVQKGVEYAILTDEISRAWSGMSTRQYKNLKGLKKENLRDNMTTLELVLN
;
A
#
# COMPACT_ATOMS: atom_id res chain seq x y z
N MET A 1 -15.03 20.74 -12.40
CA MET A 1 -14.04 20.31 -11.39
C MET A 1 -13.10 21.48 -11.13
N LYS A 2 -12.97 21.96 -9.88
CA LYS A 2 -12.06 23.09 -9.58
C LYS A 2 -10.64 22.54 -9.50
N PRO A 3 -9.66 23.11 -10.23
CA PRO A 3 -8.25 22.74 -10.09
C PRO A 3 -7.80 23.03 -8.66
N CYS A 4 -7.09 22.12 -8.05
CA CYS A 4 -6.40 22.35 -6.79
C CYS A 4 -5.06 23.01 -7.11
N GLN A 5 -4.74 24.12 -6.42
CA GLN A 5 -3.49 24.84 -6.62
C GLN A 5 -2.60 24.72 -5.40
N LEU A 6 -1.35 24.36 -5.61
CA LEU A 6 -0.32 24.34 -4.58
C LEU A 6 0.82 25.29 -4.94
N LYS A 7 1.39 25.97 -3.91
CA LYS A 7 2.61 26.76 -4.08
C LYS A 7 3.83 25.84 -4.17
N MET A 8 4.29 25.60 -5.38
CA MET A 8 5.47 24.76 -5.66
C MET A 8 6.71 25.61 -5.93
N ARG A 9 7.88 25.11 -5.54
CA ARG A 9 9.16 25.75 -5.79
C ARG A 9 9.62 25.42 -7.22
N SER A 10 9.91 26.45 -8.00
CA SER A 10 10.47 26.31 -9.35
C SER A 10 12.00 26.27 -9.34
N ALA A 11 12.60 25.94 -10.47
CA ALA A 11 14.06 25.87 -10.65
C ALA A 11 14.76 27.23 -10.40
N ASP A 12 14.05 28.35 -10.56
CA ASP A 12 14.52 29.69 -10.25
C ASP A 12 14.50 30.04 -8.73
N GLY A 13 14.10 29.09 -7.88
CA GLY A 13 14.01 29.24 -6.44
C GLY A 13 12.75 29.93 -5.93
N LYS A 14 11.92 30.49 -6.81
CA LYS A 14 10.65 31.16 -6.44
C LYS A 14 9.51 30.15 -6.30
N ARG A 15 8.44 30.58 -5.63
CA ARG A 15 7.23 29.76 -5.46
C ARG A 15 6.11 30.27 -6.34
N TYR A 16 5.55 29.39 -7.17
CA TYR A 16 4.43 29.67 -8.06
C TYR A 16 3.22 28.82 -7.69
N ASN A 17 2.03 29.39 -7.87
CA ASN A 17 0.80 28.62 -7.83
C ASN A 17 0.80 27.68 -9.03
N THR A 18 0.79 26.38 -8.77
CA THR A 18 0.83 25.33 -9.79
C THR A 18 -0.42 24.48 -9.66
N ASP A 19 -1.11 24.26 -10.76
CA ASP A 19 -2.26 23.37 -10.80
C ASP A 19 -1.78 21.95 -10.52
N VAL A 20 -2.44 21.29 -9.57
CA VAL A 20 -2.14 19.89 -9.19
C VAL A 20 -3.41 19.06 -9.32
N ALA A 21 -3.22 17.80 -9.63
CA ALA A 21 -4.28 16.82 -9.74
C ALA A 21 -3.92 15.59 -8.92
N ASP A 22 -4.90 14.99 -8.25
CA ASP A 22 -4.76 13.67 -7.67
C ASP A 22 -4.81 12.57 -8.75
N THR A 23 -4.61 11.33 -8.35
CA THR A 23 -4.59 10.19 -9.28
C THR A 23 -5.91 10.04 -10.02
N GLU A 24 -7.06 10.21 -9.34
CA GLU A 24 -8.38 10.11 -9.98
C GLU A 24 -8.55 11.18 -11.05
N GLN A 25 -8.18 12.41 -10.71
CA GLN A 25 -8.26 13.54 -11.64
C GLN A 25 -7.36 13.34 -12.85
N LEU A 26 -6.14 12.84 -12.65
CA LEU A 26 -5.21 12.51 -13.75
C LEU A 26 -5.78 11.45 -14.67
N LEU A 27 -6.35 10.37 -14.12
CA LEU A 27 -6.98 9.31 -14.91
C LEU A 27 -8.15 9.87 -15.76
N ARG A 28 -8.98 10.75 -15.19
CA ARG A 28 -10.09 11.41 -15.90
C ARG A 28 -9.59 12.34 -17.02
N ILE A 29 -8.54 13.11 -16.77
CA ILE A 29 -7.92 13.98 -17.78
C ILE A 29 -7.42 13.15 -18.95
N ILE A 30 -6.69 12.05 -18.69
CA ILE A 30 -6.15 11.19 -19.74
C ILE A 30 -7.26 10.58 -20.59
N GLN A 31 -8.38 10.16 -19.97
CA GLN A 31 -9.54 9.66 -20.72
C GLN A 31 -10.15 10.70 -21.66
N SER A 32 -10.10 11.98 -21.30
CA SER A 32 -10.65 13.07 -22.13
C SER A 32 -9.74 13.49 -23.28
N ILE A 33 -8.48 13.04 -23.33
CA ILE A 33 -7.53 13.44 -24.38
C ILE A 33 -7.92 12.77 -25.72
N PRO A 34 -8.27 13.53 -26.76
CA PRO A 34 -8.62 12.99 -28.07
C PRO A 34 -7.36 12.70 -28.91
N SER A 35 -6.50 11.79 -28.43
CA SER A 35 -5.25 11.47 -29.12
C SER A 35 -5.06 9.95 -29.24
N PRO A 36 -4.66 9.45 -30.42
CA PRO A 36 -4.30 8.04 -30.58
C PRO A 36 -3.21 7.56 -29.61
N LYS A 37 -2.33 8.45 -29.16
CA LYS A 37 -1.28 8.14 -28.18
C LYS A 37 -1.85 7.85 -26.78
N ALA A 38 -3.04 8.32 -26.46
CA ALA A 38 -3.71 8.04 -25.20
C ALA A 38 -4.51 6.72 -25.23
N GLU A 39 -4.75 6.17 -26.42
CA GLU A 39 -5.60 4.99 -26.61
C GLU A 39 -5.12 3.73 -25.88
N PRO A 40 -3.80 3.38 -25.90
CA PRO A 40 -3.30 2.23 -25.14
C PRO A 40 -3.56 2.35 -23.64
N PHE A 41 -3.50 3.56 -23.11
CA PHE A 41 -3.78 3.80 -21.69
C PHE A 41 -5.28 3.68 -21.38
N LYS A 42 -6.15 4.17 -22.27
CA LYS A 42 -7.61 4.03 -22.13
C LYS A 42 -8.04 2.57 -22.16
N LEU A 43 -7.45 1.78 -23.05
CA LEU A 43 -7.69 0.33 -23.12
C LEU A 43 -7.22 -0.39 -21.85
N TRP A 44 -6.02 -0.06 -21.37
CA TRP A 44 -5.53 -0.58 -20.10
C TRP A 44 -6.47 -0.24 -18.92
N LEU A 45 -6.97 0.99 -18.86
CA LEU A 45 -7.88 1.41 -17.81
C LEU A 45 -9.23 0.67 -17.89
N ALA A 46 -9.75 0.43 -19.10
CA ALA A 46 -10.95 -0.36 -19.32
C ALA A 46 -10.74 -1.83 -18.90
N GLN A 47 -9.56 -2.39 -19.17
CA GLN A 47 -9.19 -3.74 -18.72
C GLN A 47 -9.15 -3.82 -17.19
N VAL A 48 -8.48 -2.87 -16.51
CA VAL A 48 -8.42 -2.82 -15.04
C VAL A 48 -9.83 -2.71 -14.44
N GLY A 49 -10.69 -1.88 -15.04
CA GLY A 49 -12.08 -1.76 -14.60
C GLY A 49 -12.87 -3.06 -14.74
N ARG A 50 -12.70 -3.78 -15.86
CA ARG A 50 -13.32 -5.08 -16.07
C ARG A 50 -12.83 -6.12 -15.06
N GLU A 51 -11.52 -6.23 -14.88
CA GLU A 51 -10.90 -7.15 -13.91
C GLU A 51 -11.44 -6.90 -12.50
N HIS A 52 -11.58 -5.64 -12.09
CA HIS A 52 -12.14 -5.31 -10.80
C HIS A 52 -13.62 -5.70 -10.64
N ILE A 53 -14.41 -5.58 -11.71
CA ILE A 53 -15.80 -6.04 -11.72
C ILE A 53 -15.85 -7.57 -11.59
N GLU A 54 -15.02 -8.29 -12.35
CA GLU A 54 -14.92 -9.76 -12.29
C GLU A 54 -14.53 -10.22 -10.88
N GLU A 55 -13.57 -9.55 -10.23
CA GLU A 55 -13.16 -9.82 -8.84
C GLU A 55 -14.26 -9.54 -7.80
N THR A 56 -15.18 -8.62 -8.10
CA THR A 56 -16.33 -8.37 -7.23
C THR A 56 -17.33 -9.51 -7.29
N ILE A 57 -17.42 -10.18 -8.46
CA ILE A 57 -18.28 -11.35 -8.68
C ILE A 57 -17.63 -12.60 -8.12
N ASP A 58 -16.31 -12.78 -8.36
CA ASP A 58 -15.49 -13.88 -7.89
C ASP A 58 -14.28 -13.36 -7.08
N PRO A 59 -14.40 -13.29 -5.74
CA PRO A 59 -13.33 -12.78 -4.89
C PRO A 59 -12.04 -13.62 -4.92
N GLU A 60 -12.06 -14.88 -5.38
CA GLU A 60 -10.86 -15.73 -5.48
C GLU A 60 -9.86 -15.14 -6.46
N LEU A 61 -10.32 -14.48 -7.54
CA LEU A 61 -9.48 -13.79 -8.51
C LEU A 61 -8.60 -12.71 -7.86
N THR A 62 -9.11 -12.01 -6.84
CA THR A 62 -8.32 -11.03 -6.08
C THR A 62 -7.16 -11.70 -5.33
N ILE A 63 -7.42 -12.88 -4.75
CA ILE A 63 -6.39 -13.66 -4.03
C ILE A 63 -5.34 -14.15 -5.02
N GLU A 64 -5.75 -14.70 -6.16
CA GLU A 64 -4.84 -15.17 -7.20
C GLU A 64 -3.95 -14.03 -7.72
N ARG A 65 -4.52 -12.87 -8.02
CA ARG A 65 -3.76 -11.70 -8.45
C ARG A 65 -2.76 -11.23 -7.39
N ALA A 66 -3.14 -11.29 -6.11
CA ALA A 66 -2.23 -10.94 -5.02
C ALA A 66 -1.05 -11.92 -4.96
N LEU A 67 -1.30 -13.22 -5.06
CA LEU A 67 -0.28 -14.27 -5.09
C LEU A 67 0.69 -14.08 -6.26
N GLU A 68 0.15 -13.89 -7.48
CA GLU A 68 0.97 -13.62 -8.67
C GLU A 68 1.83 -12.37 -8.51
N THR A 69 1.29 -11.32 -7.90
CA THR A 69 2.02 -10.07 -7.68
C THR A 69 3.22 -10.30 -6.77
N TYR A 70 3.08 -11.08 -5.71
CA TYR A 70 4.20 -11.44 -4.83
C TYR A 70 5.23 -12.32 -5.54
N LEU A 71 4.78 -13.30 -6.33
CA LEU A 71 5.69 -14.16 -7.12
C LEU A 71 6.48 -13.34 -8.14
N LYS A 72 5.83 -12.40 -8.85
CA LYS A 72 6.51 -11.46 -9.79
C LYS A 72 7.54 -10.55 -9.09
N LYS A 73 7.35 -10.25 -7.81
CA LYS A 73 8.32 -9.53 -6.97
C LYS A 73 9.47 -10.42 -6.47
N GLY A 74 9.45 -11.71 -6.75
CA GLY A 74 10.52 -12.67 -6.39
C GLY A 74 10.36 -13.32 -5.01
N TYR A 75 9.21 -13.20 -4.36
CA TYR A 75 8.95 -13.89 -3.09
C TYR A 75 8.66 -15.37 -3.32
N THR A 76 9.10 -16.23 -2.40
CA THR A 76 8.80 -17.67 -2.45
C THR A 76 7.38 -17.96 -1.99
N ARG A 77 6.84 -19.12 -2.38
CA ARG A 77 5.49 -19.53 -1.94
C ARG A 77 5.40 -19.66 -0.43
N GLU A 78 6.46 -20.17 0.21
CA GLU A 78 6.54 -20.32 1.67
C GLU A 78 6.46 -18.96 2.35
N TRP A 79 7.21 -17.96 1.85
CA TRP A 79 7.16 -16.60 2.36
C TRP A 79 5.75 -15.99 2.19
N ILE A 80 5.13 -16.19 1.02
CA ILE A 80 3.78 -15.67 0.73
C ILE A 80 2.77 -16.25 1.71
N ASN A 81 2.80 -17.56 1.98
CA ASN A 81 1.92 -18.22 2.93
C ASN A 81 2.09 -17.63 4.35
N GLN A 82 3.32 -17.43 4.82
CA GLN A 82 3.58 -16.79 6.11
C GLN A 82 3.09 -15.34 6.14
N ARG A 83 3.26 -14.63 5.03
CA ARG A 83 2.76 -13.25 4.91
C ARG A 83 1.24 -13.17 5.01
N LEU A 84 0.52 -14.08 4.37
CA LEU A 84 -0.94 -14.14 4.45
C LEU A 84 -1.42 -14.47 5.88
N GLN A 85 -0.77 -15.43 6.55
CA GLN A 85 -1.06 -15.74 7.95
C GLN A 85 -0.79 -14.53 8.87
N ALA A 86 0.33 -13.84 8.68
CA ALA A 86 0.65 -12.63 9.43
C ALA A 86 -0.36 -11.49 9.21
N ILE A 87 -0.94 -11.37 8.01
CA ILE A 87 -2.02 -10.43 7.71
C ILE A 87 -3.28 -10.80 8.49
N GLN A 88 -3.66 -12.07 8.50
CA GLN A 88 -4.85 -12.56 9.19
C GLN A 88 -4.73 -12.35 10.70
N VAL A 89 -3.65 -12.83 11.31
CA VAL A 89 -3.38 -12.64 12.75
C VAL A 89 -3.39 -11.16 13.13
N ARG A 90 -2.76 -10.32 12.29
CA ARG A 90 -2.76 -8.87 12.52
C ARG A 90 -4.17 -8.29 12.50
N LYS A 91 -5.02 -8.74 11.58
CA LYS A 91 -6.40 -8.30 11.49
C LYS A 91 -7.19 -8.71 12.75
N GLU A 92 -7.11 -9.97 13.14
CA GLU A 92 -7.77 -10.48 14.36
C GLU A 92 -7.34 -9.68 15.59
N MET A 93 -6.05 -9.41 15.74
CA MET A 93 -5.51 -8.60 16.84
C MET A 93 -6.04 -7.16 16.82
N THR A 94 -6.11 -6.53 15.64
CA THR A 94 -6.63 -5.16 15.53
C THR A 94 -8.14 -5.10 15.75
N ASP A 95 -8.88 -6.13 15.36
CA ASP A 95 -10.32 -6.25 15.61
C ASP A 95 -10.58 -6.41 17.12
N GLU A 96 -9.73 -7.18 17.84
CA GLU A 96 -9.79 -7.30 19.30
C GLU A 96 -9.46 -5.97 20.00
N TRP A 97 -8.49 -5.23 19.52
CA TRP A 97 -8.20 -3.89 20.05
C TRP A 97 -9.37 -2.94 19.87
N ASP A 98 -10.01 -2.96 18.70
CA ASP A 98 -11.20 -2.16 18.42
C ASP A 98 -12.37 -2.52 19.36
N ALA A 99 -12.61 -3.83 19.54
CA ALA A 99 -13.64 -4.34 20.46
C ALA A 99 -13.42 -3.93 21.92
N ARG A 100 -12.16 -3.73 22.31
CA ARG A 100 -11.76 -3.26 23.66
C ARG A 100 -11.67 -1.74 23.77
N GLY A 101 -12.04 -1.00 22.75
CA GLY A 101 -12.08 0.46 22.74
C GLY A 101 -10.72 1.13 22.58
N VAL A 102 -9.69 0.42 22.10
CA VAL A 102 -8.39 1.01 21.77
C VAL A 102 -8.56 1.95 20.58
N GLN A 103 -8.07 3.18 20.72
CA GLN A 103 -8.24 4.19 19.67
C GLN A 103 -7.32 3.94 18.48
N LYS A 104 -7.92 3.89 17.29
CA LYS A 104 -7.17 3.79 16.03
C LYS A 104 -6.21 4.97 15.87
N GLY A 105 -5.05 4.70 15.30
CA GLY A 105 -4.01 5.70 15.09
C GLY A 105 -2.91 5.61 16.15
N VAL A 106 -2.93 6.50 17.15
CA VAL A 106 -1.83 6.62 18.11
C VAL A 106 -1.67 5.38 18.98
N GLU A 107 -2.75 4.88 19.58
CA GLU A 107 -2.68 3.70 20.46
C GLU A 107 -2.32 2.43 19.69
N TYR A 108 -2.85 2.25 18.47
CA TYR A 108 -2.44 1.14 17.59
C TYR A 108 -0.96 1.21 17.23
N ALA A 109 -0.42 2.42 17.05
CA ALA A 109 1.00 2.61 16.79
C ALA A 109 1.85 2.24 18.01
N ILE A 110 1.42 2.65 19.20
CA ILE A 110 2.10 2.30 20.48
C ILE A 110 2.12 0.78 20.67
N LEU A 111 0.97 0.13 20.59
CA LEU A 111 0.87 -1.33 20.76
C LEU A 111 1.70 -2.08 19.72
N THR A 112 1.69 -1.62 18.46
CA THR A 112 2.53 -2.19 17.40
C THR A 112 4.02 -2.04 17.71
N ASP A 113 4.40 -0.90 18.29
CA ASP A 113 5.79 -0.62 18.64
C ASP A 113 6.23 -1.49 19.83
N GLU A 114 5.35 -1.72 20.82
CA GLU A 114 5.62 -2.63 21.94
C GLU A 114 5.79 -4.09 21.48
N ILE A 115 4.95 -4.57 20.54
CA ILE A 115 5.14 -5.89 19.92
C ILE A 115 6.51 -5.95 19.25
N SER A 116 6.86 -4.93 18.45
CA SER A 116 8.14 -4.87 17.78
C SER A 116 9.32 -4.93 18.75
N ARG A 117 9.23 -4.22 19.88
CA ARG A 117 10.25 -4.23 20.93
C ARG A 117 10.35 -5.58 21.63
N ALA A 118 9.22 -6.23 21.86
CA ALA A 118 9.18 -7.51 22.57
C ALA A 118 10.01 -8.60 21.87
N TRP A 119 9.97 -8.67 20.54
CA TRP A 119 10.69 -9.70 19.80
C TRP A 119 12.03 -9.24 19.21
N SER A 120 12.17 -7.96 18.85
CA SER A 120 13.40 -7.44 18.21
C SER A 120 14.27 -6.59 19.11
N GLY A 121 13.79 -6.19 20.29
CA GLY A 121 14.46 -5.21 21.16
C GLY A 121 14.41 -3.77 20.63
N MET A 122 13.74 -3.53 19.50
CA MET A 122 13.75 -2.24 18.80
C MET A 122 12.34 -1.74 18.51
N SER A 123 12.18 -0.41 18.50
CA SER A 123 10.95 0.18 17.94
C SER A 123 10.83 -0.11 16.44
N THR A 124 9.61 -0.09 15.92
CA THR A 124 9.32 -0.26 14.50
C THR A 124 10.16 0.68 13.62
N ARG A 125 10.36 1.91 14.07
CA ARG A 125 11.19 2.91 13.36
C ARG A 125 12.67 2.53 13.34
N GLN A 126 13.21 2.09 14.48
CA GLN A 126 14.61 1.64 14.59
C GLN A 126 14.83 0.41 13.71
N TYR A 127 13.89 -0.52 13.71
CA TYR A 127 13.97 -1.74 12.91
C TYR A 127 13.88 -1.44 11.39
N LYS A 128 13.03 -0.48 10.98
CA LYS A 128 13.03 0.03 9.60
C LYS A 128 14.37 0.61 9.19
N ASN A 129 14.97 1.43 10.06
CA ASN A 129 16.28 2.02 9.80
C ASN A 129 17.38 0.96 9.68
N LEU A 130 17.36 -0.07 10.55
CA LEU A 130 18.30 -1.20 10.49
C LEU A 130 18.24 -1.91 9.13
N LYS A 131 17.03 -2.06 8.57
CA LYS A 131 16.80 -2.66 7.25
C LYS A 131 17.05 -1.67 6.08
N GLY A 132 17.41 -0.43 6.34
CA GLY A 132 17.63 0.61 5.31
C GLY A 132 16.36 1.08 4.60
N LEU A 133 15.18 0.85 5.18
CA LEU A 133 13.90 1.17 4.59
C LEU A 133 13.50 2.62 4.91
N LYS A 134 13.00 3.34 3.91
CA LYS A 134 12.50 4.74 4.06
C LYS A 134 10.97 4.79 4.07
N LYS A 135 10.35 4.48 2.94
CA LYS A 135 8.90 4.51 2.73
C LYS A 135 8.29 3.13 2.55
N GLU A 136 9.12 2.14 2.28
CA GLU A 136 8.72 0.77 1.99
C GLU A 136 7.99 0.14 3.19
N ASN A 137 7.13 -0.82 2.90
CA ASN A 137 6.43 -1.58 3.94
C ASN A 137 7.45 -2.47 4.67
N LEU A 138 7.52 -2.35 6.00
CA LEU A 138 8.46 -3.14 6.80
C LEU A 138 8.22 -4.64 6.64
N ARG A 139 6.95 -5.07 6.68
CA ARG A 139 6.60 -6.50 6.63
C ARG A 139 6.93 -7.16 5.29
N ASP A 140 6.90 -6.41 4.20
CA ASP A 140 7.30 -6.93 2.88
C ASP A 140 8.82 -7.13 2.76
N ASN A 141 9.59 -6.59 3.71
CA ASN A 141 11.03 -6.73 3.82
C ASN A 141 11.47 -7.57 5.03
N MET A 142 10.55 -8.33 5.61
CA MET A 142 10.80 -9.29 6.67
C MET A 142 11.09 -10.69 6.11
N THR A 143 11.97 -11.42 6.78
CA THR A 143 12.15 -12.86 6.53
C THR A 143 10.94 -13.64 7.03
N THR A 144 10.84 -14.91 6.65
CA THR A 144 9.77 -15.81 7.13
C THR A 144 9.71 -15.86 8.66
N LEU A 145 10.87 -15.97 9.33
CA LEU A 145 10.95 -15.98 10.79
C LEU A 145 10.48 -14.67 11.42
N GLU A 146 10.88 -13.55 10.87
CA GLU A 146 10.46 -12.22 11.35
C GLU A 146 8.95 -12.01 11.18
N LEU A 147 8.35 -12.56 10.12
CA LEU A 147 6.89 -12.52 9.93
C LEU A 147 6.12 -13.31 10.98
N VAL A 148 6.71 -14.44 11.44
CA VAL A 148 6.11 -15.27 12.50
C VAL A 148 6.19 -14.58 13.85
N LEU A 149 7.26 -13.83 14.12
CA LEU A 149 7.51 -13.18 15.42
C LEU A 149 6.80 -11.82 15.56
N ASN A 150 6.40 -11.17 14.45
CA ASN A 150 5.80 -9.83 14.44
C ASN A 150 4.28 -9.91 14.24
#